data_66c925b1dd1de2df3748b5870536c165
#
_entry.id   66c925b1dd1de2df3748b5870536c165
#
_cell.length_a   1.000
_cell.length_b   1.000
_cell.length_c   1.000
_cell.angle_alpha   90.00
_cell.angle_beta   90.00
_cell.angle_gamma   90.00
#
_symmetry.space_group_name_H-M   'P 1'
#
loop_
_entity.id
_entity.type
_entity.pdbx_description
1 polymer ?
#
loop_
_entity_poly.entity_id
_entity_poly.type
_entity_poly.pdbx_seq_one_letter_code
_entity_poly.pdbx_strand_id
1 'polypeptide(L)'
;MEFDATDLRLLDLLQSDASLSNQALAEQAGTSPATALRRVRRLLDEGVIERRVALLNPDRLGVGLTALVEITLDRQGAEHLQAFEDRAVADAAVQQCYRVSPGPD
;
A
#
# COMPACT_ATOMS: atom_id res chain seq x y z
N MET A 1 13.84 -7.18 10.39
CA MET A 1 14.54 -7.41 9.12
C MET A 1 15.50 -6.27 8.84
N GLU A 2 16.73 -6.57 8.59
CA GLU A 2 17.73 -5.57 8.25
C GLU A 2 17.80 -5.36 6.74
N PHE A 3 17.96 -4.12 6.34
CA PHE A 3 18.07 -3.74 4.93
C PHE A 3 19.49 -3.25 4.63
N ASP A 4 20.07 -3.77 3.55
CA ASP A 4 21.32 -3.23 3.05
C ASP A 4 21.08 -2.12 2.02
N ALA A 5 22.15 -1.54 1.49
CA ALA A 5 22.05 -0.45 0.51
C ALA A 5 21.33 -0.88 -0.76
N THR A 6 21.48 -2.13 -1.18
CA THR A 6 20.80 -2.67 -2.36
C THR A 6 19.29 -2.76 -2.13
N ASP A 7 18.86 -3.27 -0.97
CA ASP A 7 17.45 -3.34 -0.62
C ASP A 7 16.82 -1.95 -0.63
N LEU A 8 17.48 -0.96 -0.04
CA LEU A 8 16.97 0.40 0.00
C LEU A 8 16.85 1.03 -1.39
N ARG A 9 17.82 0.77 -2.28
CA ARG A 9 17.74 1.23 -3.66
C ARG A 9 16.60 0.59 -4.42
N LEU A 10 16.40 -0.72 -4.24
CA LEU A 10 15.28 -1.44 -4.87
C LEU A 10 13.94 -0.88 -4.40
N LEU A 11 13.78 -0.65 -3.11
CA LEU A 11 12.56 -0.07 -2.54
C LEU A 11 12.30 1.33 -3.08
N ASP A 12 13.33 2.17 -3.14
CA ASP A 12 13.21 3.54 -3.66
C ASP A 12 12.78 3.54 -5.13
N LEU A 13 13.40 2.70 -5.95
CA LEU A 13 13.06 2.57 -7.36
C LEU A 13 11.63 2.07 -7.57
N LEU A 14 11.22 1.05 -6.84
CA LEU A 14 9.86 0.49 -6.94
C LEU A 14 8.80 1.45 -6.43
N GLN A 15 9.11 2.25 -5.44
CA GLN A 15 8.20 3.27 -4.93
C GLN A 15 7.95 4.36 -5.97
N SER A 16 8.94 4.65 -6.79
CA SER A 16 8.82 5.64 -7.87
C SER A 16 8.17 5.07 -9.12
N ASP A 17 8.47 3.82 -9.47
CA ASP A 17 7.93 3.15 -10.66
C ASP A 17 7.92 1.63 -10.46
N ALA A 18 6.77 1.11 -10.06
CA ALA A 18 6.59 -0.32 -9.83
C ALA A 18 6.49 -1.14 -11.12
N SER A 19 6.44 -0.49 -12.29
CA SER A 19 6.34 -1.16 -13.58
C SER A 19 7.70 -1.57 -14.17
N LEU A 20 8.80 -1.17 -13.53
CA LEU A 20 10.15 -1.51 -14.00
C LEU A 20 10.31 -3.02 -14.15
N SER A 21 10.87 -3.46 -15.28
CA SER A 21 11.23 -4.86 -15.46
C SER A 21 12.33 -5.24 -14.47
N ASN A 22 12.45 -6.52 -14.18
CA ASN A 22 13.51 -7.01 -13.31
C ASN A 22 14.90 -6.62 -13.80
N GLN A 23 15.11 -6.66 -15.12
CA GLN A 23 16.37 -6.25 -15.73
C GLN A 23 16.64 -4.76 -15.55
N ALA A 24 15.66 -3.90 -15.82
CA ALA A 24 15.80 -2.45 -15.64
C ALA A 24 16.03 -2.11 -14.17
N LEU A 25 15.31 -2.75 -13.28
CA LEU A 25 15.45 -2.57 -11.84
C LEU A 25 16.86 -2.92 -11.37
N ALA A 26 17.38 -4.06 -11.85
CA ALA A 26 18.73 -4.51 -11.51
C ALA A 26 19.80 -3.52 -12.01
N GLU A 27 19.67 -3.04 -13.23
CA GLU A 27 20.60 -2.05 -13.80
C GLU A 27 20.64 -0.77 -12.99
N GLN A 28 19.47 -0.26 -12.64
CA GLN A 28 19.37 1.00 -11.88
C GLN A 28 19.82 0.84 -10.42
N ALA A 29 19.65 -0.35 -9.86
CA ALA A 29 20.11 -0.64 -8.50
C ALA A 29 21.59 -1.03 -8.44
N GLY A 30 22.22 -1.25 -9.58
CA GLY A 30 23.63 -1.65 -9.64
C GLY A 30 23.87 -3.09 -9.20
N THR A 31 22.95 -4.00 -9.51
CA THR A 31 23.04 -5.41 -9.15
C THR A 31 22.65 -6.30 -10.32
N SER A 32 22.77 -7.63 -10.16
CA SER A 32 22.37 -8.57 -11.19
C SER A 32 20.84 -8.79 -11.20
N PRO A 33 20.25 -9.17 -12.34
CA PRO A 33 18.83 -9.50 -12.40
C PRO A 33 18.41 -10.61 -11.43
N ALA A 34 19.26 -11.61 -11.25
CA ALA A 34 18.99 -12.70 -10.32
C ALA A 34 18.94 -12.21 -8.86
N THR A 35 19.85 -11.34 -8.48
CA THR A 35 19.89 -10.74 -7.15
C THR A 35 18.69 -9.83 -6.93
N ALA A 36 18.36 -8.99 -7.91
CA ALA A 36 17.20 -8.10 -7.83
C ALA A 36 15.91 -8.90 -7.65
N LEU A 37 15.70 -9.95 -8.44
CA LEU A 37 14.52 -10.81 -8.35
C LEU A 37 14.40 -11.45 -6.97
N ARG A 38 15.48 -12.04 -6.48
CA ARG A 38 15.50 -12.70 -5.17
C ARG A 38 15.18 -11.73 -4.04
N ARG A 39 15.77 -10.55 -4.08
CA ARG A 39 15.58 -9.56 -3.03
C ARG A 39 14.18 -8.96 -3.05
N VAL A 40 13.64 -8.65 -4.21
CA VAL A 40 12.27 -8.14 -4.34
C VAL A 40 11.27 -9.19 -3.87
N ARG A 41 11.47 -10.45 -4.24
CA ARG A 41 10.61 -11.55 -3.77
C ARG A 41 10.64 -11.68 -2.25
N ARG A 42 11.81 -11.57 -1.64
CA ARG A 42 11.94 -11.58 -0.18
C ARG A 42 11.22 -10.40 0.46
N LEU A 43 11.34 -9.20 -0.10
CA LEU A 43 10.66 -8.02 0.41
C LEU A 43 9.13 -8.15 0.33
N LEU A 44 8.62 -8.79 -0.72
CA LEU A 44 7.20 -9.10 -0.84
C LEU A 44 6.76 -10.16 0.18
N ASP A 45 7.52 -11.25 0.30
CA ASP A 45 7.19 -12.35 1.21
C ASP A 45 7.18 -11.91 2.67
N GLU A 46 8.07 -10.99 3.03
CA GLU A 46 8.17 -10.48 4.40
C GLU A 46 7.25 -9.28 4.67
N GLY A 47 6.46 -8.89 3.70
CA GLY A 47 5.47 -7.84 3.87
C GLY A 47 6.01 -6.42 3.87
N VAL A 48 7.31 -6.23 3.55
CA VAL A 48 7.90 -4.89 3.41
C VAL A 48 7.30 -4.18 2.22
N ILE A 49 7.12 -4.91 1.11
CA ILE A 49 6.29 -4.46 -0.01
C ILE A 49 4.93 -5.13 0.18
N GLU A 50 3.92 -4.36 0.46
CA GLU A 50 2.58 -4.91 0.65
C GLU A 50 2.02 -5.46 -0.67
N ARG A 51 2.14 -4.67 -1.73
CA ARG A 51 1.67 -5.04 -3.06
C ARG A 51 2.15 -4.03 -4.09
N ARG A 52 2.11 -4.43 -5.34
CA ARG A 52 2.35 -3.55 -6.48
C ARG A 52 1.01 -3.15 -7.07
N VAL A 53 0.77 -1.86 -7.18
CA VAL A 53 -0.51 -1.34 -7.68
C VAL A 53 -0.27 -0.21 -8.65
N ALA A 54 -1.23 0.01 -9.52
CA ALA A 54 -1.29 1.22 -10.33
C ALA A 54 -2.18 2.23 -9.60
N LEU A 55 -1.71 3.47 -9.52
CA LEU A 55 -2.54 4.56 -9.05
C LEU A 55 -3.32 5.12 -10.25
N LEU A 56 -4.63 5.11 -10.15
CA LEU A 56 -5.49 5.62 -11.21
C LEU A 56 -5.86 7.06 -10.95
N ASN A 57 -6.00 7.83 -12.01
CA ASN A 57 -6.45 9.22 -11.91
C ASN A 57 -7.97 9.24 -12.05
N PRO A 58 -8.73 9.51 -10.99
CA PRO A 58 -10.18 9.49 -11.05
C PRO A 58 -10.77 10.55 -11.98
N ASP A 59 -10.08 11.69 -12.13
CA ASP A 59 -10.52 12.75 -13.03
C ASP A 59 -10.50 12.31 -14.48
N ARG A 60 -9.54 11.46 -14.85
CA ARG A 60 -9.40 10.90 -16.20
C ARG A 60 -10.35 9.75 -16.47
N LEU A 61 -10.88 9.13 -15.42
CA LEU A 61 -11.83 8.03 -15.53
C LEU A 61 -13.29 8.50 -15.50
N GLY A 62 -13.51 9.79 -15.29
CA GLY A 62 -14.86 10.34 -15.17
C GLY A 62 -15.50 10.09 -13.81
N VAL A 63 -14.71 9.68 -12.81
CA VAL A 63 -15.16 9.51 -11.44
C VAL A 63 -14.95 10.84 -10.73
N GLY A 64 -16.01 11.62 -10.57
CA GLY A 64 -15.89 13.02 -10.18
C GLY A 64 -15.95 13.30 -8.68
N LEU A 65 -16.13 12.32 -7.82
CA LEU A 65 -16.36 12.57 -6.40
C LEU A 65 -15.67 11.58 -5.50
N THR A 66 -14.88 12.09 -4.57
CA THR A 66 -14.41 11.34 -3.41
C THR A 66 -15.15 11.85 -2.17
N ALA A 67 -15.79 10.96 -1.44
CA ALA A 67 -16.50 11.31 -0.22
C ALA A 67 -15.72 10.81 0.99
N LEU A 68 -15.55 11.70 1.98
CA LEU A 68 -15.05 11.32 3.30
C LEU A 68 -16.27 11.19 4.23
N VAL A 69 -16.46 9.98 4.73
CA VAL A 69 -17.60 9.70 5.61
C VAL A 69 -17.08 9.39 7.01
N GLU A 70 -17.52 10.19 7.98
CA GLU A 70 -17.23 9.95 9.39
C GLU A 70 -18.38 9.15 10.00
N ILE A 71 -18.05 8.03 10.62
CA ILE A 71 -19.03 7.11 11.19
C ILE A 71 -18.76 6.95 12.68
N THR A 72 -19.80 7.15 13.48
CA THR A 72 -19.78 6.87 14.90
C THR A 72 -20.67 5.67 15.17
N LEU A 73 -20.10 4.64 15.78
CA LEU A 73 -20.84 3.42 16.09
C LEU A 73 -21.63 3.55 17.39
N ASP A 74 -22.75 2.84 17.48
CA ASP A 74 -23.55 2.76 18.70
C ASP A 74 -22.76 2.18 19.87
N ARG A 75 -21.82 1.29 19.56
CA ARG A 75 -20.94 0.67 20.53
C ARG A 75 -19.50 0.92 20.14
N GLN A 76 -18.71 1.41 21.09
CA GLN A 76 -17.33 1.83 20.85
C GLN A 76 -16.28 0.81 21.29
N GLY A 77 -16.67 -0.41 21.68
CA GLY A 77 -15.74 -1.45 22.04
C GLY A 77 -14.84 -1.84 20.87
N ALA A 78 -13.59 -2.23 21.16
CA ALA A 78 -12.59 -2.59 20.14
C ALA A 78 -13.11 -3.67 19.18
N GLU A 79 -13.86 -4.63 19.67
CA GLU A 79 -14.47 -5.71 18.85
C GLU A 79 -15.44 -5.16 17.83
N HIS A 80 -16.26 -4.19 18.21
CA HIS A 80 -17.26 -3.58 17.34
C HIS A 80 -16.59 -2.70 16.28
N LEU A 81 -15.56 -1.96 16.67
CA LEU A 81 -14.77 -1.15 15.73
C LEU A 81 -14.06 -2.03 14.71
N GLN A 82 -13.47 -3.12 15.17
CA GLN A 82 -12.77 -4.04 14.28
C GLN A 82 -13.73 -4.74 13.32
N ALA A 83 -14.89 -5.18 13.80
CA ALA A 83 -15.90 -5.79 12.95
C ALA A 83 -16.42 -4.84 11.87
N PHE A 84 -16.61 -3.57 12.22
CA PHE A 84 -16.99 -2.55 11.25
C PHE A 84 -15.90 -2.32 10.21
N GLU A 85 -14.65 -2.16 10.64
CA GLU A 85 -13.52 -1.95 9.73
C GLU A 85 -13.37 -3.11 8.74
N ASP A 86 -13.48 -4.35 9.21
CA ASP A 86 -13.37 -5.54 8.37
C ASP A 86 -14.44 -5.56 7.29
N ARG A 87 -15.66 -5.16 7.62
CA ARG A 87 -16.74 -5.06 6.64
C ARG A 87 -16.53 -3.90 5.68
N ALA A 88 -16.06 -2.76 6.18
CA ALA A 88 -15.82 -1.57 5.36
C ALA A 88 -14.73 -1.83 4.32
N VAL A 89 -13.58 -2.38 4.73
CA VAL A 89 -12.48 -2.62 3.79
C VAL A 89 -12.78 -3.74 2.79
N ALA A 90 -13.74 -4.61 3.09
CA ALA A 90 -14.20 -5.64 2.17
C ALA A 90 -15.10 -5.09 1.06
N ASP A 91 -15.66 -3.90 1.24
CA ASP A 91 -16.51 -3.26 0.24
C ASP A 91 -15.67 -2.58 -0.82
N ALA A 92 -15.90 -2.92 -2.09
CA ALA A 92 -15.13 -2.38 -3.21
C ALA A 92 -15.28 -0.87 -3.39
N ALA A 93 -16.35 -0.26 -2.87
CA ALA A 93 -16.57 1.18 -2.94
C ALA A 93 -15.73 1.95 -1.91
N VAL A 94 -15.20 1.26 -0.88
CA VAL A 94 -14.38 1.87 0.17
C VAL A 94 -12.91 1.83 -0.26
N GLN A 95 -12.32 2.98 -0.48
CA GLN A 95 -10.91 3.09 -0.86
C GLN A 95 -9.99 3.08 0.36
N GLN A 96 -10.40 3.75 1.42
CA GLN A 96 -9.63 3.89 2.65
C GLN A 96 -10.56 3.87 3.85
N CYS A 97 -10.11 3.27 4.91
CA CYS A 97 -10.84 3.22 6.17
C CYS A 97 -9.87 3.52 7.31
N TYR A 98 -10.16 4.54 8.10
CA TYR A 98 -9.33 4.98 9.21
C TYR A 98 -10.12 5.00 10.50
N ARG A 99 -9.45 4.56 11.58
CA ARG A 99 -9.96 4.75 12.93
C ARG A 99 -9.37 6.06 13.46
N VAL A 100 -10.23 6.98 13.90
CA VAL A 100 -9.80 8.24 14.48
C VAL A 100 -10.27 8.35 15.93
N SER A 101 -9.45 8.98 16.76
CA SER A 101 -9.86 9.31 18.12
C SER A 101 -10.85 10.45 18.08
N PRO A 102 -11.84 10.48 19.01
CA PRO A 102 -12.73 11.62 19.13
C PRO A 102 -11.90 12.89 19.33
N GLY A 103 -12.15 13.88 18.49
CA GLY A 103 -11.48 15.16 18.63
C GLY A 103 -11.99 15.92 19.87
N PRO A 104 -11.28 16.96 20.28
CA PRO A 104 -11.80 17.85 21.30
C PRO A 104 -13.06 18.52 20.79
N ASP A 105 -14.08 18.48 21.56
CA ASP A 105 -15.34 19.16 21.23
C ASP A 105 -15.18 20.66 21.35
#